data_15f8daa0559014d833bda047d4b9404f
#
_entry.id   15f8daa0559014d833bda047d4b9404f
#
_cell.length_a   1.000
_cell.length_b   1.000
_cell.length_c   1.000
_cell.angle_alpha   90.00
_cell.angle_beta   90.00
_cell.angle_gamma   90.00
#
_symmetry.space_group_name_H-M   'P 1'
#
loop_
_entity.id
_entity.type
_entity.pdbx_description
1 polymer ?
#
loop_
_entity_poly.entity_id
_entity_poly.type
_entity_poly.pdbx_seq_one_letter_code
_entity_poly.pdbx_strand_id
1 'polypeptide(L)'
;SNSWIDYSVLENSLREDLDQKAARRMAVLHPLKLVIDNYPENQTELMEASNHPKNPDMGVRSIPFSRELWIEESDFSLDPPKGYKRLTLPKDGSPAKPVRLRAAYIIQPVSCETDENGRVTVVHAQYFPETKSGSTGADTVKAKATIHWVDAKTALPAEIRVYGRLFEMEHPESSEADYRTLLNPNSKEILKGYVEPALAEAKKDEKFQFERNGYFVADRVD
;
A
#
# COMPACT_ATOMS: atom_id res chain seq x y z
N SER A 1 -0.16 -17.81 -18.62
CA SER A 1 -0.20 -16.42 -19.12
C SER A 1 -0.35 -15.50 -17.93
N ASN A 2 0.62 -14.65 -17.71
CA ASN A 2 0.51 -13.61 -16.70
C ASN A 2 -0.47 -12.55 -17.24
N SER A 3 -1.72 -12.69 -16.86
CA SER A 3 -2.69 -11.64 -17.14
C SER A 3 -2.40 -10.47 -16.18
N TRP A 4 -1.98 -9.35 -16.75
CA TRP A 4 -1.80 -8.11 -16.02
C TRP A 4 -3.15 -7.39 -15.98
N ILE A 5 -3.52 -6.92 -14.79
CA ILE A 5 -4.67 -6.03 -14.65
C ILE A 5 -4.17 -4.60 -14.78
N ASP A 6 -4.74 -3.86 -15.70
CA ASP A 6 -4.38 -2.46 -15.92
C ASP A 6 -5.31 -1.54 -15.13
N TYR A 7 -4.73 -0.59 -14.41
CA TYR A 7 -5.45 0.45 -13.68
C TYR A 7 -5.00 1.83 -14.11
N SER A 8 -5.91 2.77 -14.14
CA SER A 8 -5.63 4.17 -14.40
C SER A 8 -6.13 5.04 -13.26
N VAL A 9 -5.37 6.08 -12.92
CA VAL A 9 -5.77 7.06 -11.92
C VAL A 9 -6.97 7.87 -12.44
N LEU A 10 -7.92 8.16 -11.55
CA LEU A 10 -9.08 9.00 -11.84
C LEU A 10 -8.85 10.46 -11.41
N GLU A 11 -9.41 11.38 -12.16
CA GLU A 11 -9.33 12.81 -11.87
C GLU A 11 -10.08 13.21 -10.60
N ASN A 12 -9.66 14.32 -10.00
CA ASN A 12 -10.18 14.83 -8.72
C ASN A 12 -11.67 15.20 -8.72
N SER A 13 -12.24 15.53 -9.87
CA SER A 13 -13.62 16.05 -9.98
C SER A 13 -14.72 15.06 -9.57
N LEU A 14 -14.38 13.78 -9.44
CA LEU A 14 -15.33 12.71 -9.07
C LEU A 14 -15.11 12.17 -7.65
N ARG A 15 -14.22 12.78 -6.87
CA ARG A 15 -13.79 12.21 -5.57
C ARG A 15 -14.90 12.01 -4.55
N GLU A 16 -15.82 12.97 -4.43
CA GLU A 16 -16.89 12.85 -3.43
C GLU A 16 -17.83 11.69 -3.71
N ASP A 17 -18.22 11.50 -4.97
CA ASP A 17 -19.06 10.39 -5.39
C ASP A 17 -18.31 9.06 -5.23
N LEU A 18 -17.04 9.01 -5.63
CA LEU A 18 -16.19 7.83 -5.49
C LEU A 18 -15.90 7.47 -4.04
N ASP A 19 -15.75 8.46 -3.15
CA ASP A 19 -15.53 8.20 -1.73
C ASP A 19 -16.69 7.43 -1.11
N GLN A 20 -17.91 7.68 -1.56
CA GLN A 20 -19.10 6.98 -1.09
C GLN A 20 -19.31 5.59 -1.73
N LYS A 21 -18.90 5.42 -2.98
CA LYS A 21 -19.28 4.25 -3.82
C LYS A 21 -18.15 3.28 -4.11
N ALA A 22 -16.90 3.76 -4.15
CA ALA A 22 -15.78 2.93 -4.54
C ALA A 22 -15.38 1.95 -3.44
N ALA A 23 -15.27 0.68 -3.77
CA ALA A 23 -14.73 -0.31 -2.86
C ALA A 23 -13.25 -0.03 -2.58
N ARG A 24 -12.84 -0.21 -1.32
CA ARG A 24 -11.43 -0.09 -0.90
C ARG A 24 -10.69 -1.37 -1.23
N ARG A 25 -9.48 -1.21 -1.75
CA ARG A 25 -8.55 -2.32 -2.00
C ARG A 25 -7.15 -1.85 -1.67
N MET A 26 -6.28 -2.79 -1.35
CA MET A 26 -4.85 -2.50 -1.17
C MET A 26 -4.09 -2.82 -2.45
N ALA A 27 -3.28 -1.86 -2.87
CA ALA A 27 -2.38 -1.97 -4.01
C ALA A 27 -1.05 -1.33 -3.63
N VAL A 28 0.05 -1.96 -4.01
CA VAL A 28 1.41 -1.47 -3.77
C VAL A 28 2.00 -1.06 -5.11
N LEU A 29 2.25 0.24 -5.28
CA LEU A 29 2.68 0.83 -6.53
C LEU A 29 4.20 0.81 -6.71
N HIS A 30 4.94 0.98 -5.63
CA HIS A 30 6.41 0.96 -5.59
C HIS A 30 6.85 -0.11 -4.58
N PRO A 31 6.90 -1.38 -4.99
CA PRO A 31 7.07 -2.49 -4.05
C PRO A 31 8.43 -2.52 -3.36
N LEU A 32 8.40 -2.66 -2.05
CA LEU A 32 9.54 -2.99 -1.19
C LEU A 32 9.18 -4.23 -0.39
N LYS A 33 10.07 -5.22 -0.36
CA LYS A 33 9.85 -6.47 0.38
C LYS A 33 9.93 -6.21 1.88
N LEU A 34 8.94 -6.71 2.61
CA LEU A 34 8.92 -6.78 4.07
C LEU A 34 8.90 -8.25 4.48
N VAL A 35 9.84 -8.66 5.32
CA VAL A 35 9.90 -10.01 5.88
C VAL A 35 9.64 -9.91 7.38
N ILE A 36 8.65 -10.66 7.87
CA ILE A 36 8.32 -10.73 9.29
C ILE A 36 9.03 -11.94 9.90
N ASP A 37 10.18 -11.70 10.50
CA ASP A 37 11.12 -12.74 10.89
C ASP A 37 10.56 -13.75 11.89
N ASN A 38 9.68 -13.32 12.80
CA ASN A 38 9.06 -14.19 13.80
C ASN A 38 7.68 -14.73 13.39
N TYR A 39 7.26 -14.52 12.15
CA TYR A 39 6.05 -15.15 11.62
C TYR A 39 6.38 -16.51 11.03
N PRO A 40 5.59 -17.58 11.29
CA PRO A 40 5.90 -18.93 10.79
C PRO A 40 6.00 -19.00 9.27
N GLU A 41 7.05 -19.64 8.75
CA GLU A 41 7.37 -19.68 7.32
C GLU A 41 6.27 -20.28 6.45
N ASN A 42 5.61 -21.30 6.93
CA ASN A 42 4.60 -22.05 6.17
C ASN A 42 3.16 -21.69 6.54
N GLN A 43 2.99 -20.62 7.33
CA GLN A 43 1.66 -20.18 7.73
C GLN A 43 1.13 -19.11 6.79
N THR A 44 -0.12 -19.28 6.39
CA THR A 44 -0.91 -18.23 5.74
C THR A 44 -2.22 -18.14 6.49
N GLU A 45 -2.62 -16.92 6.88
CA GLU A 45 -3.92 -16.68 7.48
C GLU A 45 -4.71 -15.65 6.67
N LEU A 46 -6.00 -15.58 6.87
CA LEU A 46 -6.86 -14.63 6.20
C LEU A 46 -7.19 -13.47 7.15
N MET A 47 -6.92 -12.26 6.71
CA MET A 47 -7.34 -11.04 7.38
C MET A 47 -8.66 -10.58 6.82
N GLU A 48 -9.55 -10.13 7.68
CA GLU A 48 -10.82 -9.55 7.27
C GLU A 48 -10.67 -8.03 7.16
N ALA A 49 -11.01 -7.49 6.00
CA ALA A 49 -10.97 -6.06 5.77
C ALA A 49 -12.31 -5.56 5.20
N SER A 50 -12.76 -4.42 5.70
CA SER A 50 -13.96 -3.76 5.20
C SER A 50 -13.77 -3.26 3.77
N ASN A 51 -14.77 -3.47 2.92
CA ASN A 51 -14.79 -2.93 1.56
C ASN A 51 -15.09 -1.43 1.53
N HIS A 52 -15.67 -0.90 2.60
CA HIS A 52 -15.90 0.53 2.76
C HIS A 52 -15.99 0.91 4.24
N PRO A 53 -15.27 1.94 4.71
CA PRO A 53 -15.20 2.26 6.13
C PRO A 53 -16.52 2.81 6.70
N LYS A 54 -17.38 3.36 5.87
CA LYS A 54 -18.64 4.01 6.28
C LYS A 54 -19.89 3.29 5.79
N ASN A 55 -19.75 2.26 4.97
CA ASN A 55 -20.87 1.53 4.40
C ASN A 55 -20.71 0.03 4.63
N PRO A 56 -21.23 -0.49 5.75
CA PRO A 56 -21.12 -1.92 6.06
C PRO A 56 -21.88 -2.82 5.08
N ASP A 57 -22.85 -2.28 4.34
CA ASP A 57 -23.58 -3.03 3.31
C ASP A 57 -22.69 -3.47 2.15
N MET A 58 -21.55 -2.82 1.95
CA MET A 58 -20.56 -3.24 0.96
C MET A 58 -19.77 -4.48 1.38
N GLY A 59 -19.94 -4.92 2.63
CA GLY A 59 -19.36 -6.14 3.14
C GLY A 59 -17.87 -6.06 3.44
N VAL A 60 -17.28 -7.24 3.54
CA VAL A 60 -15.87 -7.44 3.85
C VAL A 60 -15.24 -8.35 2.82
N ARG A 61 -13.91 -8.36 2.76
CA ARG A 61 -13.12 -9.30 1.99
C ARG A 61 -12.05 -9.94 2.85
N SER A 62 -11.60 -11.11 2.44
CA SER A 62 -10.48 -11.80 3.07
C SER A 62 -9.20 -11.50 2.30
N ILE A 63 -8.14 -11.13 3.03
CA ILE A 63 -6.83 -10.84 2.47
C ILE A 63 -5.83 -11.82 3.05
N PRO A 64 -5.14 -12.63 2.21
CA PRO A 64 -4.08 -13.51 2.69
C PRO A 64 -2.95 -12.71 3.33
N PHE A 65 -2.40 -13.25 4.41
CA PHE A 65 -1.27 -12.71 5.15
C PHE A 65 -0.29 -13.83 5.44
N SER A 66 0.97 -13.62 5.10
CA SER A 66 2.06 -14.55 5.35
C SER A 66 3.33 -13.82 5.77
N ARG A 67 4.42 -14.53 5.90
CA ARG A 67 5.69 -13.98 6.37
C ARG A 67 6.26 -12.87 5.49
N GLU A 68 6.07 -12.96 4.17
CA GLU A 68 6.60 -11.99 3.21
C GLU A 68 5.50 -11.15 2.60
N LEU A 69 5.67 -9.84 2.67
CA LEU A 69 4.72 -8.86 2.19
C LEU A 69 5.39 -7.87 1.24
N TRP A 70 4.59 -7.23 0.39
CA TRP A 70 4.98 -6.01 -0.30
C TRP A 70 4.41 -4.81 0.41
N ILE A 71 5.24 -3.79 0.61
CA ILE A 71 4.84 -2.47 1.13
C ILE A 71 5.32 -1.39 0.17
N GLU A 72 4.86 -0.15 0.35
CA GLU A 72 5.38 0.97 -0.41
C GLU A 72 6.81 1.33 0.03
N GLU A 73 7.67 1.54 -0.94
CA GLU A 73 9.05 1.99 -0.71
C GLU A 73 9.11 3.27 0.14
N SER A 74 8.16 4.18 -0.06
CA SER A 74 8.05 5.44 0.70
C SER A 74 7.63 5.25 2.16
N ASP A 75 7.15 4.07 2.55
CA ASP A 75 6.77 3.77 3.93
C ASP A 75 7.95 3.33 4.81
N PHE A 76 9.15 3.26 4.24
CA PHE A 76 10.38 3.00 4.96
C PHE A 76 11.41 4.11 4.68
N SER A 77 12.14 4.57 5.71
CA SER A 77 13.20 5.55 5.56
C SER A 77 14.41 5.20 6.42
N LEU A 78 15.61 5.24 5.80
CA LEU A 78 16.89 5.14 6.51
C LEU A 78 17.27 6.44 7.22
N ASP A 79 16.85 7.58 6.64
CA ASP A 79 17.10 8.92 7.17
C ASP A 79 15.77 9.68 7.23
N PRO A 80 14.94 9.36 8.24
CA PRO A 80 13.59 9.90 8.30
C PRO A 80 13.58 11.40 8.55
N PRO A 81 12.81 12.17 7.79
CA PRO A 81 12.62 13.58 8.06
C PRO A 81 11.83 13.78 9.36
N LYS A 82 11.94 14.99 9.92
CA LYS A 82 11.21 15.35 11.12
C LYS A 82 9.70 15.08 10.96
N GLY A 83 9.13 14.39 11.94
CA GLY A 83 7.70 14.05 11.92
C GLY A 83 7.34 12.77 11.19
N TYR A 84 8.31 12.07 10.60
CA TYR A 84 8.08 10.78 9.97
C TYR A 84 7.68 9.73 11.01
N LYS A 85 6.53 9.05 10.78
CA LYS A 85 5.94 8.12 11.77
C LYS A 85 5.86 6.68 11.28
N ARG A 86 6.27 6.42 10.03
CA ARG A 86 6.23 5.10 9.43
C ARG A 86 7.51 4.32 9.76
N LEU A 87 7.86 3.34 8.94
CA LEU A 87 8.93 2.39 9.27
C LEU A 87 10.32 3.04 9.23
N THR A 88 11.09 2.83 10.28
CA THR A 88 12.50 3.24 10.42
C THR A 88 13.28 2.10 11.06
N LEU A 89 14.60 2.19 11.07
CA LEU A 89 15.44 1.24 11.81
C LEU A 89 15.59 1.62 13.28
N PRO A 90 15.94 0.67 14.15
CA PRO A 90 16.38 0.98 15.51
C PRO A 90 17.53 1.97 15.49
N LYS A 91 17.57 2.87 16.45
CA LYS A 91 18.60 3.91 16.53
C LYS A 91 19.00 4.16 17.98
N ASP A 92 20.32 4.33 18.22
CA ASP A 92 20.90 4.71 19.52
C ASP A 92 20.45 3.79 20.67
N GLY A 93 20.37 2.49 20.41
CA GLY A 93 19.94 1.49 21.39
C GLY A 93 18.44 1.44 21.64
N SER A 94 17.66 2.30 21.00
CA SER A 94 16.19 2.29 21.07
C SER A 94 15.58 1.50 19.93
N PRO A 95 14.55 0.67 20.19
CA PRO A 95 13.86 -0.04 19.12
C PRO A 95 13.14 0.94 18.20
N ALA A 96 12.90 0.51 16.97
CA ALA A 96 12.09 1.27 16.01
C ALA A 96 10.65 1.42 16.53
N LYS A 97 9.98 2.48 16.09
CA LYS A 97 8.57 2.70 16.44
C LYS A 97 7.69 1.63 15.80
N PRO A 98 6.73 1.07 16.55
CA PRO A 98 5.76 0.15 15.97
C PRO A 98 4.85 0.83 14.94
N VAL A 99 4.46 0.07 13.92
CA VAL A 99 3.56 0.52 12.86
C VAL A 99 2.51 -0.59 12.62
N ARG A 100 1.26 -0.19 12.43
CA ARG A 100 0.20 -1.14 12.10
C ARG A 100 0.17 -1.44 10.60
N LEU A 101 0.12 -2.71 10.30
CA LEU A 101 -0.31 -3.18 8.97
C LEU A 101 -1.84 -3.18 8.95
N ARG A 102 -2.42 -2.50 7.99
CA ARG A 102 -3.89 -2.31 7.90
C ARG A 102 -4.63 -3.65 7.96
N ALA A 103 -5.63 -3.72 8.82
CA ALA A 103 -6.44 -4.93 9.05
C ALA A 103 -5.65 -6.15 9.55
N ALA A 104 -4.41 -5.99 9.98
CA ALA A 104 -3.51 -7.07 10.37
C ALA A 104 -2.84 -6.77 11.72
N TYR A 105 -1.57 -7.07 11.82
CA TYR A 105 -0.78 -6.94 13.06
C TYR A 105 -0.01 -5.63 13.12
N ILE A 106 0.42 -5.28 14.31
CA ILE A 106 1.44 -4.25 14.54
C ILE A 106 2.81 -4.92 14.42
N ILE A 107 3.71 -4.24 13.71
CA ILE A 107 5.09 -4.69 13.47
C ILE A 107 6.09 -3.66 13.98
N GLN A 108 7.33 -4.11 14.16
CA GLN A 108 8.46 -3.29 14.59
C GLN A 108 9.68 -3.68 13.75
N PRO A 109 10.24 -2.77 12.94
CA PRO A 109 11.43 -3.06 12.15
C PRO A 109 12.65 -3.38 13.03
N VAL A 110 13.50 -4.29 12.54
CA VAL A 110 14.74 -4.69 13.22
C VAL A 110 15.98 -4.47 12.39
N SER A 111 15.89 -4.65 11.07
CA SER A 111 17.03 -4.48 10.16
C SER A 111 16.54 -4.28 8.72
N CYS A 112 17.46 -4.03 7.82
CA CYS A 112 17.18 -4.03 6.39
C CYS A 112 18.36 -4.61 5.60
N GLU A 113 18.10 -4.98 4.36
CA GLU A 113 19.11 -5.39 3.38
C GLU A 113 19.18 -4.30 2.30
N THR A 114 20.38 -4.04 1.83
CA THR A 114 20.62 -3.06 0.76
C THR A 114 21.37 -3.72 -0.40
N ASP A 115 21.21 -3.14 -1.59
CA ASP A 115 21.98 -3.52 -2.77
C ASP A 115 23.36 -2.84 -2.80
N GLU A 116 24.11 -3.06 -3.88
CA GLU A 116 25.44 -2.47 -4.12
C GLU A 116 25.43 -0.94 -4.08
N ASN A 117 24.31 -0.31 -4.42
CA ASN A 117 24.14 1.14 -4.47
C ASN A 117 23.60 1.72 -3.16
N GLY A 118 23.42 0.90 -2.14
CA GLY A 118 22.85 1.32 -0.87
C GLY A 118 21.33 1.48 -0.85
N ARG A 119 20.65 1.04 -1.91
CA ARG A 119 19.19 1.04 -1.97
C ARG A 119 18.63 -0.11 -1.15
N VAL A 120 17.64 0.18 -0.31
CA VAL A 120 16.99 -0.84 0.50
C VAL A 120 16.19 -1.79 -0.39
N THR A 121 16.42 -3.09 -0.22
CA THR A 121 15.76 -4.15 -0.99
C THR A 121 14.81 -4.97 -0.14
N VAL A 122 15.10 -5.13 1.15
CA VAL A 122 14.29 -5.88 2.11
C VAL A 122 14.30 -5.18 3.45
N VAL A 123 13.14 -5.07 4.08
CA VAL A 123 13.00 -4.66 5.48
C VAL A 123 12.64 -5.89 6.31
N HIS A 124 13.36 -6.12 7.39
CA HIS A 124 13.07 -7.17 8.37
C HIS A 124 12.37 -6.56 9.57
N ALA A 125 11.27 -7.17 10.00
CA ALA A 125 10.51 -6.74 11.15
C ALA A 125 10.05 -7.93 11.99
N GLN A 126 9.66 -7.65 13.23
CA GLN A 126 8.94 -8.59 14.08
C GLN A 126 7.51 -8.13 14.20
N TYR A 127 6.55 -9.06 14.32
CA TYR A 127 5.18 -8.72 14.62
C TYR A 127 4.86 -9.02 16.08
N PHE A 128 3.81 -8.38 16.58
CA PHE A 128 3.25 -8.62 17.91
C PHE A 128 2.00 -9.49 17.74
N PRO A 129 2.07 -10.79 18.07
CA PRO A 129 0.97 -11.73 17.79
C PRO A 129 -0.37 -11.37 18.40
N GLU A 130 -0.36 -10.68 19.55
CA GLU A 130 -1.57 -10.26 20.27
C GLU A 130 -2.31 -9.09 19.60
N THR A 131 -1.68 -8.41 18.65
CA THR A 131 -2.18 -7.12 18.11
C THR A 131 -3.07 -7.24 16.88
N LYS A 132 -3.50 -8.44 16.51
CA LYS A 132 -4.37 -8.61 15.33
C LYS A 132 -5.57 -7.67 15.39
N SER A 133 -5.82 -6.95 14.32
CA SER A 133 -6.96 -6.05 14.20
C SER A 133 -8.28 -6.77 14.50
N GLY A 134 -9.13 -6.12 15.31
CA GLY A 134 -10.41 -6.70 15.74
C GLY A 134 -10.31 -7.68 16.91
N SER A 135 -9.12 -8.02 17.39
CA SER A 135 -8.94 -8.83 18.59
C SER A 135 -8.91 -7.99 19.87
N THR A 136 -9.07 -8.64 21.01
CA THR A 136 -8.99 -7.96 22.33
C THR A 136 -7.63 -7.35 22.61
N GLY A 137 -6.57 -7.89 22.03
CA GLY A 137 -5.19 -7.40 22.16
C GLY A 137 -4.76 -6.37 21.12
N ALA A 138 -5.67 -5.95 20.23
CA ALA A 138 -5.33 -5.09 19.11
C ALA A 138 -4.58 -3.81 19.49
N ASP A 139 -4.93 -3.20 20.63
CA ASP A 139 -4.38 -1.93 21.06
C ASP A 139 -3.37 -2.06 22.21
N THR A 140 -2.83 -3.25 22.48
CA THR A 140 -1.83 -3.48 23.53
C THR A 140 -0.48 -2.84 23.22
N VAL A 141 -0.18 -2.61 21.95
CA VAL A 141 0.99 -1.88 21.47
C VAL A 141 0.53 -0.63 20.75
N LYS A 142 1.13 0.52 21.06
CA LYS A 142 0.79 1.79 20.41
C LYS A 142 1.51 1.91 19.08
N ALA A 143 0.76 2.14 18.02
CA ALA A 143 1.28 2.47 16.69
C ALA A 143 0.70 3.82 16.25
N LYS A 144 1.58 4.73 15.83
CA LYS A 144 1.16 6.08 15.39
C LYS A 144 0.86 6.16 13.90
N ALA A 145 1.14 5.11 13.16
CA ALA A 145 0.90 5.04 11.73
C ALA A 145 0.32 3.68 11.34
N THR A 146 -0.47 3.70 10.27
CA THR A 146 -0.98 2.50 9.63
C THR A 146 -0.57 2.53 8.16
N ILE A 147 -0.01 1.45 7.67
CA ILE A 147 0.40 1.32 6.26
C ILE A 147 -0.38 0.19 5.58
N HIS A 148 -0.56 0.32 4.27
CA HIS A 148 -1.13 -0.74 3.45
C HIS A 148 -0.04 -1.73 2.99
N TRP A 149 -0.48 -2.88 2.55
CA TRP A 149 0.40 -3.99 2.18
C TRP A 149 -0.36 -4.98 1.30
N VAL A 150 0.36 -5.86 0.63
CA VAL A 150 -0.20 -7.05 0.01
C VAL A 150 0.71 -8.25 0.29
N ASP A 151 0.14 -9.44 0.33
CA ASP A 151 0.89 -10.67 0.56
C ASP A 151 1.73 -11.00 -0.67
N ALA A 152 3.04 -11.15 -0.51
CA ALA A 152 3.94 -11.37 -1.63
C ALA A 152 3.69 -12.70 -2.37
N LYS A 153 3.13 -13.68 -1.67
CA LYS A 153 2.89 -15.02 -2.20
C LYS A 153 1.66 -15.09 -3.10
N THR A 154 0.62 -14.31 -2.79
CA THR A 154 -0.68 -14.40 -3.47
C THR A 154 -1.07 -13.13 -4.22
N ALA A 155 -0.34 -12.03 -4.04
CA ALA A 155 -0.61 -10.78 -4.73
C ALA A 155 -0.56 -10.95 -6.26
N LEU A 156 -1.42 -10.22 -6.94
CA LEU A 156 -1.49 -10.22 -8.39
C LEU A 156 -0.62 -9.11 -8.95
N PRO A 157 0.23 -9.40 -9.95
CA PRO A 157 0.94 -8.36 -10.68
C PRO A 157 -0.05 -7.45 -11.39
N ALA A 158 0.20 -6.14 -11.36
CA ALA A 158 -0.64 -5.16 -12.03
C ALA A 158 0.21 -4.07 -12.68
N GLU A 159 -0.21 -3.66 -13.87
CA GLU A 159 0.29 -2.43 -14.48
C GLU A 159 -0.64 -1.28 -14.11
N ILE A 160 -0.06 -0.24 -13.52
CA ILE A 160 -0.80 0.91 -13.06
C ILE A 160 -0.34 2.13 -13.84
N ARG A 161 -1.28 2.73 -14.57
CA ARG A 161 -1.02 3.89 -15.41
C ARG A 161 -1.36 5.15 -14.64
N VAL A 162 -0.34 5.95 -14.40
CA VAL A 162 -0.50 7.23 -13.74
C VAL A 162 -0.30 8.32 -14.81
N TYR A 163 -1.34 9.10 -15.05
CA TYR A 163 -1.30 10.20 -16.01
C TYR A 163 -1.01 11.51 -15.30
N GLY A 164 -0.08 12.27 -15.85
CA GLY A 164 0.28 13.58 -15.34
C GLY A 164 1.16 13.57 -14.10
N ARG A 165 2.23 14.35 -14.11
CA ARG A 165 3.13 14.52 -12.96
C ARG A 165 2.61 15.51 -11.90
N LEU A 166 1.40 15.99 -12.06
CA LEU A 166 0.74 16.92 -11.13
C LEU A 166 0.70 16.39 -9.68
N PHE A 167 0.71 15.08 -9.52
CA PHE A 167 0.62 14.43 -8.22
C PHE A 167 1.96 14.33 -7.49
N GLU A 168 3.09 14.55 -8.18
CA GLU A 168 4.43 14.52 -7.60
C GLU A 168 4.92 15.88 -7.12
N MET A 169 4.22 16.96 -7.43
CA MET A 169 4.58 18.32 -7.03
C MET A 169 3.78 18.76 -5.82
N GLU A 170 4.48 19.06 -4.73
CA GLU A 170 3.87 19.57 -3.50
C GLU A 170 3.14 20.91 -3.68
N HIS A 171 3.50 21.68 -4.70
CA HIS A 171 2.90 22.97 -5.01
C HIS A 171 2.81 23.19 -6.52
N PRO A 172 1.78 22.64 -7.21
CA PRO A 172 1.61 22.85 -8.65
C PRO A 172 1.39 24.32 -9.02
N GLU A 173 1.02 25.17 -8.06
CA GLU A 173 0.75 26.59 -8.23
C GLU A 173 2.01 27.45 -8.32
N SER A 174 3.17 26.92 -7.93
CA SER A 174 4.42 27.69 -7.89
C SER A 174 5.21 27.71 -9.20
N SER A 175 4.83 26.91 -10.18
CA SER A 175 5.46 26.92 -11.49
C SER A 175 4.55 27.58 -12.53
N GLU A 176 4.71 28.88 -12.70
CA GLU A 176 4.00 29.64 -13.76
C GLU A 176 4.32 29.13 -15.18
N ALA A 177 5.35 28.29 -15.32
CA ALA A 177 5.91 28.02 -16.64
C ALA A 177 5.16 26.92 -17.40
N ASP A 178 4.50 25.94 -16.75
CA ASP A 178 4.04 24.80 -17.52
C ASP A 178 2.91 23.96 -16.91
N TYR A 179 1.93 24.64 -16.31
CA TYR A 179 0.68 23.99 -15.91
C TYR A 179 0.06 23.16 -17.06
N ARG A 180 0.21 23.63 -18.30
CA ARG A 180 -0.33 22.93 -19.48
C ARG A 180 0.51 21.72 -19.90
N THR A 181 1.82 21.74 -19.70
CA THR A 181 2.70 20.59 -19.91
C THR A 181 2.60 19.58 -18.79
N LEU A 182 2.33 20.05 -17.56
CA LEU A 182 2.05 19.18 -16.41
C LEU A 182 0.71 18.45 -16.55
N LEU A 183 -0.23 19.04 -17.29
CA LEU A 183 -1.53 18.46 -17.65
C LEU A 183 -1.50 17.64 -18.94
N ASN A 184 -0.32 17.40 -19.53
CA ASN A 184 -0.24 16.66 -20.76
C ASN A 184 -0.79 15.23 -20.56
N PRO A 185 -1.96 14.90 -21.14
CA PRO A 185 -2.55 13.57 -21.02
C PRO A 185 -1.67 12.47 -21.66
N ASN A 186 -0.66 12.85 -22.43
CA ASN A 186 0.32 11.92 -23.00
C ASN A 186 1.50 11.65 -22.05
N SER A 187 1.61 12.39 -20.93
CA SER A 187 2.57 12.11 -19.88
C SER A 187 2.06 10.95 -19.04
N LYS A 188 2.54 9.75 -19.36
CA LYS A 188 2.09 8.50 -18.78
C LYS A 188 3.26 7.81 -18.09
N GLU A 189 3.15 7.55 -16.81
CA GLU A 189 4.03 6.67 -16.09
C GLU A 189 3.35 5.31 -15.93
N ILE A 190 4.06 4.24 -16.27
CA ILE A 190 3.60 2.87 -16.05
C ILE A 190 4.34 2.32 -14.86
N LEU A 191 3.61 2.01 -13.80
CA LEU A 191 4.13 1.36 -12.62
C LEU A 191 3.77 -0.13 -12.66
N LYS A 192 4.73 -0.95 -12.28
CA LYS A 192 4.53 -2.39 -12.11
C LYS A 192 4.44 -2.67 -10.62
N GLY A 193 3.22 -2.84 -10.14
CA GLY A 193 2.95 -3.08 -8.74
C GLY A 193 2.27 -4.40 -8.50
N TYR A 194 1.72 -4.53 -7.30
CA TYR A 194 0.98 -5.70 -6.85
C TYR A 194 -0.32 -5.28 -6.20
N VAL A 195 -1.37 -6.06 -6.44
CA VAL A 195 -2.68 -5.82 -5.86
C VAL A 195 -3.16 -7.05 -5.09
N GLU A 196 -4.05 -6.84 -4.13
CA GLU A 196 -4.63 -7.95 -3.38
C GLU A 196 -5.44 -8.89 -4.28
N PRO A 197 -5.52 -10.20 -3.94
CA PRO A 197 -6.17 -11.20 -4.79
C PRO A 197 -7.65 -10.96 -5.06
N ALA A 198 -8.35 -10.21 -4.19
CA ALA A 198 -9.76 -9.86 -4.40
C ALA A 198 -9.99 -9.10 -5.72
N LEU A 199 -8.95 -8.46 -6.27
CA LEU A 199 -9.04 -7.78 -7.56
C LEU A 199 -8.97 -8.70 -8.78
N ALA A 200 -8.77 -10.00 -8.59
CA ALA A 200 -8.84 -10.98 -9.69
C ALA A 200 -10.21 -10.99 -10.40
N GLU A 201 -11.26 -10.61 -9.69
CA GLU A 201 -12.63 -10.56 -10.20
C GLU A 201 -13.07 -9.16 -10.63
N ALA A 202 -12.14 -8.20 -10.65
CA ALA A 202 -12.44 -6.84 -11.08
C ALA A 202 -12.90 -6.83 -12.55
N LYS A 203 -13.96 -6.07 -12.83
CA LYS A 203 -14.52 -5.91 -14.16
C LYS A 203 -14.01 -4.62 -14.78
N LYS A 204 -13.89 -4.61 -16.11
CA LYS A 204 -13.59 -3.40 -16.86
C LYS A 204 -14.50 -2.24 -16.41
N ASP A 205 -13.93 -1.06 -16.26
CA ASP A 205 -14.56 0.17 -15.80
C ASP A 205 -15.00 0.18 -14.33
N GLU A 206 -14.76 -0.89 -13.58
CA GLU A 206 -14.97 -0.90 -12.14
C GLU A 206 -13.97 0.02 -11.44
N LYS A 207 -14.46 0.81 -10.50
CA LYS A 207 -13.68 1.84 -9.80
C LYS A 207 -13.40 1.42 -8.37
N PHE A 208 -12.15 1.69 -7.94
CA PHE A 208 -11.68 1.36 -6.60
C PHE A 208 -10.95 2.54 -5.98
N GLN A 209 -10.98 2.63 -4.66
CA GLN A 209 -9.98 3.38 -3.94
C GLN A 209 -8.85 2.42 -3.56
N PHE A 210 -7.66 2.66 -4.09
CA PHE A 210 -6.47 2.01 -3.58
C PHE A 210 -6.04 2.76 -2.34
N GLU A 211 -6.16 2.10 -1.19
CA GLU A 211 -5.99 2.73 0.12
C GLU A 211 -4.68 3.50 0.21
N ARG A 212 -4.78 4.77 0.62
CA ARG A 212 -3.67 5.74 0.70
C ARG A 212 -3.08 6.17 -0.65
N ASN A 213 -3.45 5.56 -1.75
CA ASN A 213 -2.93 5.88 -3.09
C ASN A 213 -3.87 6.74 -3.94
N GLY A 214 -5.18 6.51 -3.87
CA GLY A 214 -6.16 7.28 -4.63
C GLY A 214 -7.19 6.40 -5.33
N TYR A 215 -7.91 6.99 -6.30
CA TYR A 215 -8.96 6.30 -7.04
C TYR A 215 -8.44 5.81 -8.37
N PHE A 216 -8.80 4.58 -8.70
CA PHE A 216 -8.35 3.91 -9.91
C PHE A 216 -9.51 3.20 -10.59
N VAL A 217 -9.41 3.04 -11.89
CA VAL A 217 -10.36 2.31 -12.70
C VAL A 217 -9.67 1.12 -13.36
N ALA A 218 -10.34 -0.02 -13.38
CA ALA A 218 -9.86 -1.18 -14.11
C ALA A 218 -10.08 -0.96 -15.61
N ASP A 219 -8.99 -0.82 -16.38
CA ASP A 219 -9.05 -0.55 -17.82
C ASP A 219 -9.22 -1.85 -18.62
N ARG A 220 -8.54 -2.90 -18.20
CA ARG A 220 -8.50 -4.17 -18.88
C ARG A 220 -8.30 -5.31 -17.88
N VAL A 221 -9.11 -6.32 -18.05
CA VAL A 221 -9.00 -7.58 -17.29
C VAL A 221 -8.94 -8.71 -18.32
N ASP A 222 -7.75 -9.27 -18.51
CA ASP A 222 -7.52 -10.42 -19.40
C ASP A 222 -7.49 -11.73 -18.61
#